data_fbbf648b3f9942153678c56d1e8a48e3
#
_entry.id   fbbf648b3f9942153678c56d1e8a48e3
#
_cell.length_a   1.000
_cell.length_b   1.000
_cell.length_c   1.000
_cell.angle_alpha   90.00
_cell.angle_beta   90.00
_cell.angle_gamma   90.00
#
_symmetry.space_group_name_H-M   'P 1'
#
loop_
_entity.id
_entity.type
_entity.pdbx_description
1 polymer ?
#
loop_
_entity_poly.entity_id
_entity_poly.type
_entity_poly.pdbx_seq_one_letter_code
_entity_poly.pdbx_strand_id
1 'polypeptide(L)'
;MTDIHHAPAVPRFRSARLAYRHEIAMMKSALLACDEKAALRHVVRAHILGQRYLIPHLTSHAWMMRMAWKRGDTVDAMGQLRRLLFTFPAWLIGWVPVGNPGLTSVSPLRPVPMSQDLAVYFVNDSIWRHVLLRLGLLALAALLNFSSTL
;
A
#
# COMPACT_ATOMS: atom_id res chain seq x y z
N MET A 1 6.32 39.09 3.68
CA MET A 1 6.39 37.62 3.66
C MET A 1 4.97 37.13 3.76
N THR A 2 4.32 36.89 2.62
CA THR A 2 2.92 36.46 2.54
C THR A 2 2.88 34.96 2.71
N ASP A 3 2.39 34.50 3.87
CA ASP A 3 1.98 33.11 4.09
C ASP A 3 0.88 32.78 3.09
N ILE A 4 1.24 32.05 2.05
CA ILE A 4 0.28 31.44 1.16
C ILE A 4 -0.35 30.27 1.98
N HIS A 5 -1.46 30.56 2.64
CA HIS A 5 -2.32 29.52 3.19
C HIS A 5 -2.72 28.58 2.04
N HIS A 6 -1.97 27.49 1.88
CA HIS A 6 -2.39 26.41 0.98
C HIS A 6 -3.72 25.87 1.53
N ALA A 7 -4.81 26.13 0.81
CA ALA A 7 -6.08 25.51 1.12
C ALA A 7 -5.89 24.00 1.25
N PRO A 8 -6.52 23.34 2.23
CA PRO A 8 -6.38 21.89 2.40
C PRO A 8 -6.78 21.20 1.11
N ALA A 9 -5.92 20.31 0.61
CA ALA A 9 -6.22 19.58 -0.60
C ALA A 9 -7.50 18.75 -0.42
N VAL A 10 -8.46 18.94 -1.32
CA VAL A 10 -9.73 18.19 -1.29
C VAL A 10 -9.48 16.81 -1.93
N PRO A 11 -9.88 15.70 -1.27
CA PRO A 11 -9.68 14.38 -1.83
C PRO A 11 -10.51 14.20 -3.11
N ARG A 12 -9.86 13.77 -4.20
CA ARG A 12 -10.54 13.51 -5.49
C ARG A 12 -11.61 12.41 -5.39
N PHE A 13 -11.40 11.45 -4.48
CA PHE A 13 -12.31 10.34 -4.23
C PHE A 13 -12.75 10.32 -2.77
N ARG A 14 -13.95 9.80 -2.49
CA ARG A 14 -14.52 9.73 -1.14
C ARG A 14 -13.74 8.83 -0.17
N SER A 15 -12.86 7.95 -0.67
CA SER A 15 -12.06 7.06 0.18
C SER A 15 -10.76 6.64 -0.50
N ALA A 16 -9.74 6.29 0.29
CA ALA A 16 -8.48 5.71 -0.18
C ALA A 16 -8.71 4.43 -1.01
N ARG A 17 -9.73 3.63 -0.70
CA ARG A 17 -10.07 2.42 -1.46
C ARG A 17 -10.54 2.74 -2.88
N LEU A 18 -11.33 3.78 -3.08
CA LEU A 18 -11.75 4.22 -4.40
C LEU A 18 -10.58 4.82 -5.18
N ALA A 19 -9.74 5.63 -4.53
CA ALA A 19 -8.52 6.16 -5.11
C ALA A 19 -7.56 5.02 -5.53
N TYR A 20 -7.37 4.01 -4.70
CA TYR A 20 -6.61 2.80 -5.03
C TYR A 20 -7.13 2.11 -6.29
N ARG A 21 -8.44 1.87 -6.38
CA ARG A 21 -9.05 1.22 -7.55
C ARG A 21 -8.83 2.02 -8.83
N HIS A 22 -8.93 3.34 -8.73
CA HIS A 22 -8.64 4.22 -9.85
C HIS A 22 -7.18 4.11 -10.29
N GLU A 23 -6.22 4.17 -9.37
CA GLU A 23 -4.80 4.04 -9.70
C GLU A 23 -4.47 2.68 -10.32
N ILE A 24 -5.08 1.59 -9.85
CA ILE A 24 -4.93 0.26 -10.49
C ILE A 24 -5.52 0.23 -11.91
N ALA A 25 -6.66 0.88 -12.14
CA ALA A 25 -7.24 0.98 -13.48
C ALA A 25 -6.33 1.77 -14.43
N MET A 26 -5.80 2.91 -13.98
CA MET A 26 -4.85 3.73 -14.75
C MET A 26 -3.55 2.98 -15.03
N MET A 27 -3.01 2.24 -14.07
CA MET A 27 -1.85 1.36 -14.25
C MET A 27 -2.09 0.34 -15.37
N LYS A 28 -3.25 -0.33 -15.35
CA LYS A 28 -3.60 -1.32 -16.39
C LYS A 28 -3.73 -0.67 -17.77
N SER A 29 -4.38 0.50 -17.85
CA SER A 29 -4.49 1.26 -19.09
C SER A 29 -3.12 1.67 -19.66
N ALA A 30 -2.21 2.13 -18.80
CA ALA A 30 -0.85 2.47 -19.18
C ALA A 30 -0.06 1.25 -19.69
N LEU A 31 -0.25 0.07 -19.07
CA LEU A 31 0.36 -1.18 -19.55
C LEU A 31 -0.16 -1.59 -20.94
N LEU A 32 -1.45 -1.38 -21.22
CA LEU A 32 -2.03 -1.63 -22.54
C LEU A 32 -1.48 -0.66 -23.59
N ALA A 33 -1.17 0.57 -23.21
CA ALA A 33 -0.53 1.58 -24.03
C ALA A 33 1.00 1.43 -24.12
N CYS A 34 1.58 0.37 -23.55
CA CYS A 34 3.03 0.15 -23.47
C CYS A 34 3.80 1.29 -22.76
N ASP A 35 3.13 2.12 -21.94
CA ASP A 35 3.77 3.14 -21.11
C ASP A 35 4.10 2.59 -19.73
N GLU A 36 5.25 1.91 -19.65
CA GLU A 36 5.70 1.33 -18.38
C GLU A 36 6.01 2.37 -17.30
N LYS A 37 6.46 3.56 -17.70
CA LYS A 37 6.75 4.64 -16.73
C LYS A 37 5.46 5.14 -16.08
N ALA A 38 4.41 5.36 -16.86
CA ALA A 38 3.10 5.72 -16.30
C ALA A 38 2.54 4.59 -15.45
N ALA A 39 2.62 3.34 -15.91
CA ALA A 39 2.17 2.18 -15.16
C ALA A 39 2.87 2.09 -13.78
N LEU A 40 4.20 2.29 -13.74
CA LEU A 40 4.96 2.29 -12.49
C LEU A 40 4.51 3.42 -11.56
N ARG A 41 4.32 4.64 -12.07
CA ARG A 41 3.80 5.76 -11.26
C ARG A 41 2.45 5.42 -10.61
N HIS A 42 1.54 4.85 -11.39
CA HIS A 42 0.21 4.50 -10.91
C HIS A 42 0.23 3.37 -9.88
N VAL A 43 1.03 2.31 -10.08
CA VAL A 43 1.12 1.22 -9.10
C VAL A 43 1.79 1.66 -7.79
N VAL A 44 2.75 2.58 -7.83
CA VAL A 44 3.36 3.20 -6.65
C VAL A 44 2.30 3.99 -5.86
N ARG A 45 1.49 4.79 -6.52
CA ARG A 45 0.39 5.53 -5.87
C ARG A 45 -0.66 4.57 -5.29
N ALA A 46 -1.01 3.52 -6.04
CA ALA A 46 -1.88 2.46 -5.55
C ALA A 46 -1.29 1.77 -4.31
N HIS A 47 0.01 1.48 -4.30
CA HIS A 47 0.70 0.90 -3.15
C HIS A 47 0.54 1.78 -1.90
N ILE A 48 0.82 3.09 -2.02
CA ILE A 48 0.68 4.03 -0.91
C ILE A 48 -0.77 4.04 -0.37
N LEU A 49 -1.77 4.13 -1.25
CA LEU A 49 -3.19 4.12 -0.87
C LEU A 49 -3.66 2.79 -0.29
N GLY A 50 -3.07 1.70 -0.76
CA GLY A 50 -3.44 0.33 -0.40
C GLY A 50 -2.69 -0.25 0.79
N GLN A 51 -1.57 0.34 1.20
CA GLN A 51 -0.61 -0.25 2.15
C GLN A 51 -1.21 -0.64 3.52
N ARG A 52 -2.34 -0.05 3.93
CA ARG A 52 -3.04 -0.39 5.18
C ARG A 52 -3.98 -1.59 5.05
N TYR A 53 -4.29 -1.99 3.84
CA TYR A 53 -5.17 -3.12 3.53
C TYR A 53 -4.35 -4.26 2.94
N LEU A 54 -4.38 -5.43 3.56
CA LEU A 54 -3.52 -6.55 3.17
C LEU A 54 -3.58 -6.87 1.68
N ILE A 55 -4.77 -7.12 1.14
CA ILE A 55 -4.95 -7.52 -0.26
C ILE A 55 -4.50 -6.43 -1.25
N PRO A 56 -4.91 -5.15 -1.12
CA PRO A 56 -4.38 -4.05 -1.93
C PRO A 56 -2.86 -3.93 -1.89
N HIS A 57 -2.25 -4.07 -0.71
CA HIS A 57 -0.81 -3.99 -0.53
C HIS A 57 -0.09 -5.13 -1.27
N LEU A 58 -0.50 -6.37 -1.04
CA LEU A 58 0.01 -7.55 -1.77
C LEU A 58 -0.17 -7.41 -3.28
N THR A 59 -1.35 -6.98 -3.73
CA THR A 59 -1.64 -6.78 -5.16
C THR A 59 -0.69 -5.77 -5.80
N SER A 60 -0.37 -4.68 -5.12
CA SER A 60 0.56 -3.67 -5.63
C SER A 60 1.98 -4.24 -5.79
N HIS A 61 2.49 -4.98 -4.81
CA HIS A 61 3.77 -5.67 -4.92
C HIS A 61 3.78 -6.72 -6.03
N ALA A 62 2.70 -7.48 -6.19
CA ALA A 62 2.58 -8.47 -7.28
C ALA A 62 2.63 -7.81 -8.66
N TRP A 63 2.00 -6.65 -8.84
CA TRP A 63 2.11 -5.88 -10.08
C TRP A 63 3.52 -5.36 -10.33
N MET A 64 4.18 -4.78 -9.31
CA MET A 64 5.57 -4.33 -9.42
C MET A 64 6.50 -5.49 -9.77
N MET A 65 6.35 -6.65 -9.12
CA MET A 65 7.10 -7.86 -9.42
C MET A 65 6.89 -8.32 -10.86
N ARG A 66 5.64 -8.38 -11.34
CA ARG A 66 5.32 -8.75 -12.72
C ARG A 66 5.95 -7.81 -13.74
N MET A 67 5.93 -6.50 -13.46
CA MET A 67 6.55 -5.49 -14.33
C MET A 67 8.07 -5.66 -14.37
N ALA A 68 8.72 -5.84 -13.21
CA ALA A 68 10.16 -6.12 -13.12
C ALA A 68 10.53 -7.39 -13.90
N TRP A 69 9.77 -8.46 -13.71
CA TRP A 69 9.98 -9.72 -14.42
C TRP A 69 9.91 -9.56 -15.94
N LYS A 70 8.90 -8.82 -16.42
CA LYS A 70 8.75 -8.55 -17.88
C LYS A 70 9.92 -7.75 -18.46
N ARG A 71 10.56 -6.88 -17.68
CA ARG A 71 11.77 -6.13 -18.09
C ARG A 71 13.05 -6.96 -18.02
N GLY A 72 12.99 -8.20 -17.51
CA GLY A 72 14.18 -8.99 -17.21
C GLY A 72 14.96 -8.52 -15.98
N ASP A 73 14.41 -7.61 -15.17
CA ASP A 73 15.00 -7.12 -13.94
C ASP A 73 14.74 -8.12 -12.80
N THR A 74 15.58 -9.15 -12.76
CA THR A 74 15.47 -10.21 -11.74
C THR A 74 15.76 -9.71 -10.33
N VAL A 75 16.61 -8.69 -10.18
CA VAL A 75 16.95 -8.10 -8.88
C VAL A 75 15.74 -7.41 -8.27
N ASP A 76 15.06 -6.56 -9.05
CA ASP A 76 13.83 -5.88 -8.61
C ASP A 76 12.71 -6.92 -8.38
N ALA A 77 12.53 -7.89 -9.28
CA ALA A 77 11.52 -8.93 -9.13
C ALA A 77 11.71 -9.73 -7.82
N MET A 78 12.93 -10.14 -7.48
CA MET A 78 13.23 -10.83 -6.23
C MET A 78 13.09 -9.92 -5.00
N GLY A 79 13.38 -8.64 -5.14
CA GLY A 79 13.11 -7.65 -4.12
C GLY A 79 11.61 -7.53 -3.81
N GLN A 80 10.77 -7.50 -4.84
CA GLN A 80 9.31 -7.49 -4.70
C GLN A 80 8.77 -8.79 -4.11
N LEU A 81 9.33 -9.95 -4.48
CA LEU A 81 8.97 -11.23 -3.88
C LEU A 81 9.23 -11.25 -2.37
N ARG A 82 10.40 -10.77 -1.92
CA ARG A 82 10.69 -10.63 -0.48
C ARG A 82 9.64 -9.73 0.20
N ARG A 83 9.25 -8.62 -0.42
CA ARG A 83 8.20 -7.73 0.12
C ARG A 83 6.85 -8.43 0.22
N LEU A 84 6.47 -9.24 -0.76
CA LEU A 84 5.25 -10.05 -0.69
C LEU A 84 5.26 -10.98 0.53
N LEU A 85 6.36 -11.67 0.78
CA LEU A 85 6.50 -12.59 1.92
C LEU A 85 6.41 -11.85 3.27
N PHE A 86 7.03 -10.66 3.37
CA PHE A 86 7.05 -9.89 4.61
C PHE A 86 5.82 -8.98 4.79
N THR A 87 5.01 -8.76 3.77
CA THR A 87 3.83 -7.88 3.87
C THR A 87 2.82 -8.38 4.89
N PHE A 88 2.55 -9.68 4.95
CA PHE A 88 1.56 -10.22 5.90
C PHE A 88 1.99 -10.00 7.37
N PRO A 89 3.16 -10.46 7.84
CA PRO A 89 3.57 -10.21 9.22
C PRO A 89 3.70 -8.72 9.54
N ALA A 90 4.26 -7.91 8.65
CA ALA A 90 4.36 -6.46 8.86
C ALA A 90 2.98 -5.80 8.97
N TRP A 91 2.03 -6.17 8.11
CA TRP A 91 0.65 -5.69 8.17
C TRP A 91 -0.03 -6.10 9.47
N LEU A 92 0.18 -7.33 9.95
CA LEU A 92 -0.44 -7.85 11.17
C LEU A 92 -0.08 -7.02 12.39
N ILE A 93 1.21 -6.70 12.57
CA ILE A 93 1.72 -5.89 13.68
C ILE A 93 1.62 -4.37 13.43
N GLY A 94 1.08 -3.96 12.26
CA GLY A 94 0.94 -2.54 11.90
C GLY A 94 2.23 -1.86 11.47
N TRP A 95 3.28 -2.61 11.21
CA TRP A 95 4.56 -2.07 10.75
C TRP A 95 4.53 -1.74 9.26
N VAL A 96 3.75 -0.72 8.91
CA VAL A 96 3.61 -0.23 7.54
C VAL A 96 4.00 1.25 7.51
N PRO A 97 5.23 1.57 7.04
CA PRO A 97 5.73 2.94 7.02
C PRO A 97 4.87 3.81 6.08
N VAL A 98 4.29 4.87 6.64
CA VAL A 98 3.39 5.76 5.90
C VAL A 98 4.11 6.40 4.72
N GLY A 99 3.48 6.38 3.55
CA GLY A 99 4.00 7.01 2.33
C GLY A 99 5.11 6.23 1.61
N ASN A 100 5.54 5.08 2.14
CA ASN A 100 6.56 4.28 1.46
C ASN A 100 6.06 3.87 0.06
N PRO A 101 6.84 4.13 -1.02
CA PRO A 101 6.42 3.83 -2.39
C PRO A 101 6.41 2.33 -2.74
N GLY A 102 6.96 1.47 -1.89
CA GLY A 102 7.08 0.05 -2.15
C GLY A 102 8.16 -0.35 -3.16
N LEU A 103 8.98 0.59 -3.62
CA LEU A 103 10.07 0.33 -4.56
C LEU A 103 11.25 -0.34 -3.86
N THR A 104 11.91 -1.28 -4.53
CA THR A 104 13.08 -2.01 -3.99
C THR A 104 14.28 -1.10 -3.70
N SER A 105 14.37 0.03 -4.39
CA SER A 105 15.38 1.08 -4.15
C SER A 105 15.16 1.87 -2.85
N VAL A 106 14.00 1.72 -2.20
CA VAL A 106 13.67 2.39 -0.95
C VAL A 106 13.61 1.36 0.18
N SER A 107 14.21 1.65 1.34
CA SER A 107 14.11 0.76 2.50
C SER A 107 12.63 0.48 2.87
N PRO A 108 12.24 -0.78 3.10
CA PRO A 108 10.87 -1.13 3.47
C PRO A 108 10.42 -0.53 4.81
N LEU A 109 11.36 -0.07 5.62
CA LEU A 109 11.11 0.45 6.98
C LEU A 109 11.07 1.98 7.02
N ARG A 110 11.38 2.64 5.90
CA ARG A 110 11.49 4.09 5.84
C ARG A 110 10.16 4.75 5.47
N PRO A 111 9.58 5.60 6.33
CA PRO A 111 8.50 6.48 5.92
C PRO A 111 9.02 7.50 4.89
N VAL A 112 8.18 7.85 3.92
CA VAL A 112 8.52 8.80 2.86
C VAL A 112 7.43 9.87 2.80
N PRO A 113 7.79 11.15 2.65
CA PRO A 113 6.80 12.21 2.44
C PRO A 113 5.92 11.91 1.25
N MET A 114 4.61 12.05 1.43
CA MET A 114 3.61 11.86 0.38
C MET A 114 3.27 13.19 -0.30
N SER A 115 2.84 13.12 -1.56
CA SER A 115 2.18 14.25 -2.21
C SER A 115 0.87 14.62 -1.49
N GLN A 116 0.51 15.90 -1.52
CA GLN A 116 -0.66 16.41 -0.77
C GLN A 116 -1.96 15.71 -1.15
N ASP A 117 -2.14 15.38 -2.42
CA ASP A 117 -3.32 14.68 -2.94
C ASP A 117 -3.46 13.24 -2.42
N LEU A 118 -2.37 12.60 -1.98
CA LEU A 118 -2.41 11.31 -1.30
C LEU A 118 -2.55 11.48 0.22
N ALA A 119 -1.87 12.47 0.80
CA ALA A 119 -1.85 12.69 2.25
C ALA A 119 -3.25 12.91 2.83
N VAL A 120 -4.17 13.52 2.09
CA VAL A 120 -5.57 13.77 2.51
C VAL A 120 -6.33 12.50 2.92
N TYR A 121 -5.93 11.34 2.40
CA TYR A 121 -6.58 10.06 2.73
C TYR A 121 -6.10 9.47 4.07
N PHE A 122 -5.07 10.06 4.70
CA PHE A 122 -4.44 9.53 5.91
C PHE A 122 -4.57 10.46 7.14
N VAL A 123 -5.19 11.62 7.01
CA VAL A 123 -5.28 12.65 8.07
C VAL A 123 -5.87 12.12 9.38
N ASN A 124 -6.92 11.29 9.30
CA ASN A 124 -7.65 10.76 10.46
C ASN A 124 -7.45 9.24 10.67
N ASP A 125 -6.41 8.67 10.07
CA ASP A 125 -6.24 7.22 10.07
C ASP A 125 -5.22 6.79 11.12
N SER A 126 -5.69 6.10 12.17
CA SER A 126 -4.85 5.55 13.23
C SER A 126 -4.47 4.09 12.95
N ILE A 127 -3.19 3.85 12.76
CA ILE A 127 -2.65 2.50 12.57
C ILE A 127 -2.97 1.59 13.77
N TRP A 128 -2.94 2.13 14.99
CA TRP A 128 -3.20 1.38 16.22
C TRP A 128 -4.62 0.82 16.32
N ARG A 129 -5.62 1.54 15.82
CA ARG A 129 -6.99 1.03 15.75
C ARG A 129 -7.07 -0.24 14.91
N HIS A 130 -6.38 -0.27 13.77
CA HIS A 130 -6.35 -1.43 12.88
C HIS A 130 -5.57 -2.61 13.49
N VAL A 131 -4.46 -2.34 14.17
CA VAL A 131 -3.67 -3.36 14.87
C VAL A 131 -4.48 -4.00 16.00
N LEU A 132 -5.06 -3.19 16.88
CA LEU A 132 -5.85 -3.69 18.01
C LEU A 132 -7.05 -4.52 17.53
N LEU A 133 -7.74 -4.09 16.46
CA LEU A 133 -8.85 -4.84 15.89
C LEU A 133 -8.39 -6.22 15.37
N ARG A 134 -7.26 -6.29 14.65
CA ARG A 134 -6.72 -7.54 14.11
C ARG A 134 -6.28 -8.50 15.21
N LEU A 135 -5.56 -7.99 16.20
CA LEU A 135 -5.12 -8.80 17.35
C LEU A 135 -6.31 -9.29 18.17
N GLY A 136 -7.34 -8.44 18.37
CA GLY A 136 -8.59 -8.83 19.04
C GLY A 136 -9.34 -9.93 18.30
N LEU A 137 -9.45 -9.82 16.96
CA LEU A 137 -10.09 -10.87 16.14
C LEU A 137 -9.31 -12.18 16.18
N LEU A 138 -7.98 -12.15 16.16
CA LEU A 138 -7.14 -13.34 16.28
C LEU A 138 -7.27 -13.99 17.65
N ALA A 139 -7.28 -13.19 18.72
CA ALA A 139 -7.48 -13.69 20.08
C ALA A 139 -8.86 -14.35 20.24
N LEU A 140 -9.91 -13.73 19.70
CA LEU A 140 -11.27 -14.29 19.70
C LEU A 140 -11.33 -15.62 18.92
N ALA A 141 -10.73 -15.68 17.74
CA ALA A 141 -10.67 -16.90 16.94
C ALA A 141 -9.93 -18.04 17.67
N ALA A 142 -8.83 -17.72 18.36
CA ALA A 142 -8.09 -18.68 19.16
C ALA A 142 -8.91 -19.21 20.34
N LEU A 143 -9.64 -18.34 21.03
CA LEU A 143 -10.53 -18.72 22.15
C LEU A 143 -11.68 -19.63 21.69
N LEU A 144 -12.31 -19.31 20.55
CA LEU A 144 -13.38 -20.13 19.98
C LEU A 144 -12.88 -21.51 19.55
N ASN A 145 -11.70 -21.61 18.95
CA ASN A 145 -11.09 -22.90 18.62
C ASN A 145 -10.75 -23.72 19.86
N PHE A 146 -10.21 -23.08 20.90
CA PHE A 146 -9.89 -23.77 22.15
C PHE A 146 -11.15 -24.32 22.84
N SER A 147 -12.24 -23.53 22.87
CA SER A 147 -13.51 -23.99 23.45
C SER A 147 -14.20 -25.12 22.67
N SER A 148 -13.91 -25.28 21.37
CA SER A 148 -14.47 -26.36 20.54
C SER A 148 -13.66 -27.66 20.64
N THR A 149 -12.51 -27.65 21.30
CA THR A 149 -11.64 -28.84 21.48
C THR A 149 -11.71 -29.44 22.89
N LEU A 150 -12.47 -28.81 23.78
CA LEU A 150 -12.82 -29.33 25.14
C LEU A 150 -14.19 -29.98 25.14
#